data_8ad2734fed3ffa64b962ceb701969d06
#
_entry.id   8ad2734fed3ffa64b962ceb701969d06
#
_cell.length_a   1.000
_cell.length_b   1.000
_cell.length_c   1.000
_cell.angle_alpha   90.00
_cell.angle_beta   90.00
_cell.angle_gamma   90.00
#
_symmetry.space_group_name_H-M   'P 1'
#
loop_
_entity.id
_entity.type
_entity.pdbx_description
1 polymer ?
#
loop_
_entity_poly.entity_id
_entity_poly.type
_entity_poly.pdbx_seq_one_letter_code
_entity_poly.pdbx_strand_id
1 'polypeptide(L)'
;YKRELKARFGIVFNSLYTITNMPIKRFGAFLKRRGLYQHYMNTLVQNFNVQTLNGVMCRSLVSIDWEGNIYDCDFNQMLEMHTFDQPMKVWDLIPEELIGDKIRVGNHCFGCTAGAGSSCGGELV
;
A
#
# COMPACT_ATOMS: atom_id res chain seq x y z
N TYR A 1 -1.10 -24.82 5.96
CA TYR A 1 -2.41 -24.37 5.47
C TYR A 1 -3.06 -25.42 4.55
N LYS A 2 -2.45 -25.83 3.39
CA LYS A 2 -3.05 -26.77 2.42
C LYS A 2 -3.59 -28.03 3.09
N ARG A 3 -2.77 -28.71 3.92
CA ARG A 3 -3.17 -29.96 4.62
C ARG A 3 -4.36 -29.73 5.54
N GLU A 4 -4.31 -28.69 6.39
CA GLU A 4 -5.35 -28.42 7.39
C GLU A 4 -6.69 -28.02 6.76
N LEU A 5 -6.64 -27.15 5.76
CA LEU A 5 -7.85 -26.70 5.06
C LEU A 5 -8.50 -27.86 4.28
N LYS A 6 -7.70 -28.71 3.64
CA LYS A 6 -8.22 -29.91 2.97
C LYS A 6 -8.85 -30.90 3.98
N ALA A 7 -8.13 -31.18 5.09
CA ALA A 7 -8.59 -32.18 6.06
C ALA A 7 -9.85 -31.75 6.81
N ARG A 8 -9.95 -30.46 7.18
CA ARG A 8 -11.06 -29.96 8.02
C ARG A 8 -12.26 -29.45 7.22
N PHE A 9 -12.02 -28.92 6.04
CA PHE A 9 -13.06 -28.19 5.28
C PHE A 9 -13.19 -28.66 3.82
N GLY A 10 -12.38 -29.62 3.38
CA GLY A 10 -12.39 -30.08 1.98
C GLY A 10 -11.84 -29.03 0.98
N ILE A 11 -11.27 -27.92 1.45
CA ILE A 11 -10.80 -26.84 0.61
C ILE A 11 -9.46 -27.21 -0.02
N VAL A 12 -9.42 -27.15 -1.34
CA VAL A 12 -8.20 -27.34 -2.15
C VAL A 12 -7.91 -26.05 -2.91
N PHE A 13 -6.66 -25.54 -2.82
CA PHE A 13 -6.23 -24.34 -3.54
C PHE A 13 -4.82 -24.55 -4.13
N ASN A 14 -4.52 -23.85 -5.20
CA ASN A 14 -3.25 -23.98 -5.92
C ASN A 14 -2.13 -23.18 -5.26
N SER A 15 -2.38 -21.90 -4.96
CA SER A 15 -1.41 -20.96 -4.42
C SER A 15 -1.94 -20.22 -3.21
N LEU A 16 -1.06 -19.85 -2.30
CA LEU A 16 -1.33 -18.99 -1.16
C LEU A 16 -0.50 -17.72 -1.32
N TYR A 17 -1.15 -16.59 -1.44
CA TYR A 17 -0.49 -15.28 -1.47
C TYR A 17 -0.58 -14.63 -0.10
N THR A 18 0.53 -14.11 0.38
CA THR A 18 0.56 -13.33 1.63
C THR A 18 0.41 -11.85 1.28
N ILE A 19 -0.73 -11.29 1.66
CA ILE A 19 -1.02 -9.86 1.51
C ILE A 19 -0.60 -9.16 2.80
N THR A 20 0.17 -8.07 2.67
CA THR A 20 0.60 -7.28 3.82
C THR A 20 -0.51 -6.35 4.30
N ASN A 21 -0.52 -6.07 5.61
CA ASN A 21 -1.40 -5.05 6.18
C ASN A 21 -0.63 -3.73 6.33
N MET A 22 -1.28 -2.61 6.01
CA MET A 22 -0.67 -1.28 6.02
C MET A 22 -0.43 -0.80 7.46
N PRO A 23 0.82 -0.49 7.87
CA PRO A 23 1.15 -0.12 9.26
C PRO A 23 0.81 1.34 9.58
N ILE A 24 -0.41 1.78 9.23
CA ILE A 24 -0.92 3.15 9.43
C ILE A 24 -2.21 3.15 10.26
N LYS A 25 -2.65 4.32 10.66
CA LYS A 25 -3.93 4.56 11.37
C LYS A 25 -4.15 3.52 12.48
N ARG A 26 -5.28 2.79 12.47
CA ARG A 26 -5.69 1.86 13.54
C ARG A 26 -4.70 0.71 13.73
N PHE A 27 -4.22 0.11 12.65
CA PHE A 27 -3.25 -0.98 12.72
C PHE A 27 -1.88 -0.48 13.20
N GLY A 28 -1.41 0.66 12.68
CA GLY A 28 -0.19 1.29 13.16
C GLY A 28 -0.25 1.65 14.65
N ALA A 29 -1.39 2.20 15.11
CA ALA A 29 -1.61 2.49 16.53
C ALA A 29 -1.63 1.21 17.39
N PHE A 30 -2.24 0.12 16.90
CA PHE A 30 -2.22 -1.18 17.57
C PHE A 30 -0.78 -1.70 17.72
N LEU A 31 0.00 -1.70 16.64
CA LEU A 31 1.39 -2.14 16.66
C LEU A 31 2.24 -1.33 17.65
N LYS A 32 2.07 0.00 17.67
CA LYS A 32 2.77 0.90 18.60
C LYS A 32 2.43 0.59 20.05
N ARG A 33 1.14 0.42 20.38
CA ARG A 33 0.70 0.06 21.75
C ARG A 33 1.25 -1.28 22.23
N ARG A 34 1.50 -2.21 21.30
CA ARG A 34 2.06 -3.53 21.61
C ARG A 34 3.59 -3.57 21.57
N GLY A 35 4.26 -2.46 21.24
CA GLY A 35 5.72 -2.42 21.05
C GLY A 35 6.20 -3.22 19.81
N LEU A 36 5.30 -3.54 18.88
CA LEU A 36 5.58 -4.40 17.72
C LEU A 36 5.84 -3.62 16.44
N TYR A 37 5.68 -2.30 16.46
CA TYR A 37 5.75 -1.48 15.23
C TYR A 37 7.11 -1.63 14.53
N GLN A 38 8.22 -1.50 15.27
CA GLN A 38 9.55 -1.62 14.69
C GLN A 38 9.83 -3.04 14.15
N HIS A 39 9.39 -4.07 14.87
CA HIS A 39 9.53 -5.44 14.41
C HIS A 39 8.77 -5.67 13.10
N TYR A 40 7.53 -5.17 13.02
CA TYR A 40 6.72 -5.27 11.79
C TYR A 40 7.36 -4.51 10.62
N MET A 41 7.82 -3.28 10.84
CA MET A 41 8.52 -2.50 9.82
C MET A 41 9.78 -3.20 9.32
N ASN A 42 10.60 -3.76 10.23
CA ASN A 42 11.78 -4.52 9.85
C ASN A 42 11.42 -5.73 8.98
N THR A 43 10.31 -6.42 9.32
CA THR A 43 9.82 -7.54 8.50
C THR A 43 9.45 -7.08 7.10
N LEU A 44 8.75 -5.95 6.94
CA LEU A 44 8.40 -5.41 5.63
C LEU A 44 9.65 -5.06 4.81
N VAL A 45 10.61 -4.36 5.42
CA VAL A 45 11.86 -3.95 4.76
C VAL A 45 12.69 -5.16 4.32
N GLN A 46 12.81 -6.18 5.17
CA GLN A 46 13.56 -7.41 4.86
C GLN A 46 12.91 -8.24 3.75
N ASN A 47 11.62 -8.09 3.55
CA ASN A 47 10.87 -8.78 2.51
C ASN A 47 10.52 -7.87 1.31
N PHE A 48 11.23 -6.75 1.16
CA PHE A 48 11.06 -5.87 0.00
C PHE A 48 11.24 -6.66 -1.30
N ASN A 49 10.27 -6.50 -2.20
CA ASN A 49 10.23 -7.22 -3.47
C ASN A 49 10.13 -6.23 -4.64
N VAL A 50 11.22 -6.08 -5.38
CA VAL A 50 11.28 -5.16 -6.52
C VAL A 50 10.27 -5.48 -7.63
N GLN A 51 9.83 -6.74 -7.72
CA GLN A 51 8.88 -7.17 -8.77
C GLN A 51 7.50 -6.52 -8.57
N THR A 52 7.12 -6.17 -7.33
CA THR A 52 5.85 -5.50 -7.04
C THR A 52 5.82 -4.05 -7.51
N LEU A 53 6.97 -3.40 -7.73
CA LEU A 53 7.04 -1.98 -8.08
C LEU A 53 6.29 -1.60 -9.36
N ASN A 54 6.17 -2.52 -10.30
CA ASN A 54 5.46 -2.25 -11.55
C ASN A 54 3.94 -2.29 -11.40
N GLY A 55 3.45 -3.00 -10.37
CA GLY A 55 2.02 -3.16 -10.12
C GLY A 55 1.45 -2.23 -9.04
N VAL A 56 2.28 -1.40 -8.36
CA VAL A 56 1.74 -0.51 -7.33
C VAL A 56 0.81 0.55 -7.92
N MET A 57 -0.35 0.71 -7.29
CA MET A 57 -1.46 1.54 -7.77
C MET A 57 -1.06 3.01 -7.99
N CYS A 58 -0.22 3.56 -7.14
CA CYS A 58 0.23 4.96 -7.20
C CYS A 58 1.01 5.33 -8.49
N ARG A 59 1.36 4.36 -9.34
CA ARG A 59 1.99 4.62 -10.65
C ARG A 59 1.00 4.97 -11.77
N SER A 60 -0.26 4.62 -11.59
CA SER A 60 -1.28 4.75 -12.65
C SER A 60 -2.59 5.38 -12.19
N LEU A 61 -2.73 5.62 -10.90
CA LEU A 61 -3.94 6.18 -10.31
C LEU A 61 -3.59 7.34 -9.40
N VAL A 62 -4.56 8.22 -9.18
CA VAL A 62 -4.56 9.22 -8.13
C VAL A 62 -5.80 9.01 -7.25
N SER A 63 -5.69 9.39 -5.99
CA SER A 63 -6.80 9.42 -5.04
C SER A 63 -7.25 10.86 -4.86
N ILE A 64 -8.54 11.10 -4.82
CA ILE A 64 -9.12 12.44 -4.67
C ILE A 64 -10.06 12.40 -3.47
N ASP A 65 -9.88 13.32 -2.52
CA ASP A 65 -10.78 13.41 -1.39
C ASP A 65 -12.07 14.19 -1.73
N TRP A 66 -12.99 14.24 -0.76
CA TRP A 66 -14.27 14.92 -0.92
C TRP A 66 -14.15 16.44 -1.09
N GLU A 67 -13.02 17.03 -0.72
CA GLU A 67 -12.71 18.45 -0.96
C GLU A 67 -12.01 18.70 -2.30
N GLY A 68 -11.69 17.64 -3.04
CA GLY A 68 -11.00 17.71 -4.32
C GLY A 68 -9.47 17.75 -4.21
N ASN A 69 -8.88 17.50 -3.05
CA ASN A 69 -7.43 17.41 -2.93
C ASN A 69 -6.90 16.13 -3.55
N ILE A 70 -5.70 16.19 -4.16
CA ILE A 70 -5.09 15.10 -4.92
C ILE A 70 -3.99 14.43 -4.11
N TYR A 71 -3.97 13.10 -4.16
CA TYR A 71 -2.99 12.24 -3.50
C TYR A 71 -2.54 11.14 -4.46
N ASP A 72 -1.30 10.65 -4.31
CA ASP A 72 -0.78 9.56 -5.15
C ASP A 72 -1.50 8.23 -4.93
N CYS A 73 -2.08 8.01 -3.75
CA CYS A 73 -2.86 6.82 -3.44
C CYS A 73 -3.73 7.03 -2.18
N ASP A 74 -4.64 6.08 -1.91
CA ASP A 74 -5.53 6.08 -0.74
C ASP A 74 -4.76 6.15 0.58
N PHE A 75 -3.60 5.52 0.67
CA PHE A 75 -2.80 5.52 1.89
C PHE A 75 -2.15 6.88 2.13
N ASN A 76 -1.68 7.55 1.05
CA ASN A 76 -1.21 8.92 1.13
C ASN A 76 -2.35 9.88 1.53
N GLN A 77 -3.55 9.69 0.98
CA GLN A 77 -4.74 10.43 1.41
C GLN A 77 -5.01 10.24 2.90
N MET A 78 -5.01 9.00 3.39
CA MET A 78 -5.18 8.71 4.82
C MET A 78 -4.13 9.41 5.70
N LEU A 79 -2.93 9.64 5.18
CA LEU A 79 -1.80 10.25 5.88
C LEU A 79 -1.66 11.74 5.63
N GLU A 80 -2.57 12.33 4.83
CA GLU A 80 -2.54 13.74 4.43
C GLU A 80 -1.24 14.12 3.69
N MET A 81 -0.69 13.16 2.94
CA MET A 81 0.50 13.31 2.10
C MET A 81 0.06 13.67 0.68
N HIS A 82 -0.07 14.97 0.39
CA HIS A 82 -0.49 15.47 -0.92
C HIS A 82 0.53 15.11 -2.01
N THR A 83 0.07 14.94 -3.25
CA THR A 83 0.92 14.65 -4.42
C THR A 83 1.94 15.75 -4.67
N PHE A 84 1.53 17.02 -4.54
CA PHE A 84 2.39 18.18 -4.71
C PHE A 84 2.85 18.74 -3.35
N ASP A 85 3.86 19.63 -3.37
CA ASP A 85 4.37 20.27 -2.15
C ASP A 85 3.31 21.12 -1.43
N GLN A 86 2.33 21.61 -2.19
CA GLN A 86 1.15 22.29 -1.68
C GLN A 86 -0.11 21.52 -2.09
N PRO A 87 -1.17 21.53 -1.28
CA PRO A 87 -2.45 20.96 -1.66
C PRO A 87 -2.93 21.54 -2.99
N MET A 88 -3.20 20.67 -3.96
CA MET A 88 -3.73 21.03 -5.27
C MET A 88 -5.12 20.42 -5.41
N LYS A 89 -6.03 21.18 -6.02
CA LYS A 89 -7.38 20.71 -6.29
C LYS A 89 -7.47 20.10 -7.68
N VAL A 90 -8.29 19.07 -7.81
CA VAL A 90 -8.46 18.34 -9.08
C VAL A 90 -8.92 19.23 -10.24
N TRP A 91 -9.69 20.30 -9.97
CA TRP A 91 -10.14 21.23 -11.00
C TRP A 91 -9.08 22.27 -11.42
N ASP A 92 -7.98 22.39 -10.66
CA ASP A 92 -6.84 23.25 -10.98
C ASP A 92 -5.69 22.44 -11.61
N LEU A 93 -5.82 21.10 -11.66
CA LEU A 93 -4.80 20.20 -12.16
C LEU A 93 -4.68 20.28 -13.67
N ILE A 94 -3.45 20.40 -14.15
CA ILE A 94 -3.07 20.12 -15.53
C ILE A 94 -2.60 18.65 -15.56
N PRO A 95 -3.32 17.71 -16.22
CA PRO A 95 -3.01 16.27 -16.14
C PRO A 95 -1.58 15.91 -16.56
N GLU A 96 -1.00 16.70 -17.47
CA GLU A 96 0.37 16.52 -17.96
C GLU A 96 1.42 16.72 -16.88
N GLU A 97 1.12 17.49 -15.83
CA GLU A 97 2.02 17.73 -14.69
C GLU A 97 2.18 16.50 -13.80
N LEU A 98 1.22 15.54 -13.85
CA LEU A 98 1.34 14.27 -13.15
C LEU A 98 2.28 13.30 -13.85
N ILE A 99 2.49 13.46 -15.16
CA ILE A 99 3.28 12.53 -15.95
C ILE A 99 4.77 12.71 -15.64
N GLY A 100 5.34 11.71 -14.95
CA GLY A 100 6.75 11.72 -14.56
C GLY A 100 7.03 12.47 -13.25
N ASP A 101 6.01 12.99 -12.58
CA ASP A 101 6.19 13.55 -11.24
C ASP A 101 6.53 12.45 -10.21
N LYS A 102 7.19 12.87 -9.14
CA LYS A 102 7.66 11.95 -8.10
C LYS A 102 6.53 11.60 -7.14
N ILE A 103 6.21 10.31 -7.08
CA ILE A 103 5.30 9.77 -6.08
C ILE A 103 5.83 10.06 -4.67
N ARG A 104 4.99 10.58 -3.80
CA ARG A 104 5.32 10.80 -2.39
C ARG A 104 5.38 9.47 -1.66
N VAL A 105 6.55 9.14 -1.15
CA VAL A 105 6.80 7.86 -0.47
C VAL A 105 7.01 8.03 1.03
N GLY A 106 6.63 6.99 1.78
CA GLY A 106 6.83 6.91 3.22
C GLY A 106 7.01 5.47 3.66
N ASN A 107 7.21 5.26 4.96
CA ASN A 107 7.43 3.91 5.51
C ASN A 107 6.28 2.93 5.21
N HIS A 108 5.07 3.42 5.04
CA HIS A 108 3.91 2.60 4.69
C HIS A 108 4.04 1.97 3.29
N CYS A 109 4.80 2.57 2.37
CA CYS A 109 5.02 2.03 1.02
C CYS A 109 5.67 0.64 1.04
N PHE A 110 6.43 0.29 2.08
CA PHE A 110 6.91 -1.07 2.26
C PHE A 110 5.77 -2.09 2.43
N GLY A 111 4.59 -1.66 2.86
CA GLY A 111 3.40 -2.51 2.85
C GLY A 111 2.91 -2.88 1.46
N CYS A 112 3.08 -2.00 0.45
CA CYS A 112 2.75 -2.29 -0.95
C CYS A 112 3.83 -3.10 -1.67
N THR A 113 5.06 -3.13 -1.14
CA THR A 113 6.23 -3.66 -1.84
C THR A 113 6.90 -4.85 -1.14
N ALA A 114 6.37 -5.30 0.00
CA ALA A 114 6.88 -6.48 0.70
C ALA A 114 6.14 -7.76 0.25
N GLY A 115 6.87 -8.85 0.08
CA GLY A 115 6.31 -10.16 -0.29
C GLY A 115 5.59 -10.13 -1.63
N ALA A 116 4.30 -10.47 -1.65
CA ALA A 116 3.43 -10.37 -2.82
C ALA A 116 2.75 -8.99 -2.98
N GLY A 117 3.06 -8.05 -2.11
CA GLY A 117 2.45 -6.72 -2.11
C GLY A 117 1.18 -6.62 -1.25
N SER A 118 0.40 -5.57 -1.48
CA SER A 118 -0.88 -5.34 -0.81
C SER A 118 -2.06 -5.58 -1.76
N SER A 119 -3.29 -5.59 -1.21
CA SER A 119 -4.52 -5.81 -1.98
C SER A 119 -4.92 -4.67 -2.92
N CYS A 120 -4.12 -3.63 -3.07
CA CYS A 120 -4.42 -2.47 -3.91
C CYS A 120 -3.92 -2.60 -5.36
N GLY A 121 -3.81 -3.82 -5.91
CA GLY A 121 -3.29 -4.05 -7.25
C GLY A 121 -1.76 -4.11 -7.33
N GLY A 122 -1.07 -4.12 -6.19
CA GLY A 122 0.38 -4.32 -6.09
C GLY A 122 0.80 -5.77 -5.83
N GLU A 123 -0.16 -6.69 -5.74
CA GLU A 123 0.10 -8.11 -5.59
C GLU A 123 0.55 -8.76 -6.90
N LEU A 124 1.45 -9.72 -6.77
CA LEU A 124 1.86 -10.58 -7.86
C LEU A 124 0.78 -11.65 -8.09
N VAL A 125 0.19 -11.66 -9.26
CA VAL A 125 -0.82 -12.65 -9.69
C VAL A 125 -0.17 -13.74 -10.51
#